data_23b5a5427da246eb5b8dd5171a3b87a2
#
_entry.id   23b5a5427da246eb5b8dd5171a3b87a2
#
_cell.length_a   1.000
_cell.length_b   1.000
_cell.length_c   1.000
_cell.angle_alpha   90.00
_cell.angle_beta   90.00
_cell.angle_gamma   90.00
#
_symmetry.space_group_name_H-M   'P 1'
#
loop_
_entity.id
_entity.type
_entity.pdbx_description
1 polymer ?
#
loop_
_entity_poly.entity_id
_entity_poly.type
_entity_poly.pdbx_seq_one_letter_code
_entity_poly.pdbx_strand_id
1 'polypeptide(L)'
;PCASYVNSGGQNIQGDFDGTHCRYSPAFADAGNNITTDLTIPSLENGGVHVFEGSLFVGEAHANNAELAAAGIIEGGDGPTLTIEAGATLAWPDNTKFVIINRGSQIFAVGTADNPITFTATKDAIEGSAGLEEVQLWGGMVVNGFGVSNKCEYTGTRGNDLALVDECNIAAEGAEGLDESYYGGDNDDDSSGRLEYVIVKHTGAQVANGDELNGISFGGVGRNTLIKNLQVYSTYDDGIEMFGGAVNFENFVGI
;
A
#
# COMPACT_ATOMS: atom_id res chain seq x y z
N PRO A 1 -23.33 -0.90 0.19
CA PRO A 1 -22.38 -0.90 1.28
C PRO A 1 -20.99 -1.30 0.86
N CYS A 2 -20.79 -2.29 -0.08
CA CYS A 2 -19.47 -2.68 -0.52
C CYS A 2 -18.89 -1.69 -1.53
N ALA A 3 -17.55 -1.56 -1.49
CA ALA A 3 -16.81 -0.74 -2.43
C ALA A 3 -17.03 -1.21 -3.87
N SER A 4 -17.03 -0.27 -4.78
CA SER A 4 -17.13 -0.50 -6.22
C SER A 4 -16.32 0.54 -6.98
N TYR A 5 -15.88 0.18 -8.17
CA TYR A 5 -15.21 1.09 -9.09
C TYR A 5 -15.57 0.71 -10.54
N VAL A 6 -15.33 1.64 -11.45
CA VAL A 6 -15.45 1.37 -12.87
C VAL A 6 -14.05 1.11 -13.42
N ASN A 7 -13.80 -0.10 -13.92
CA ASN A 7 -12.51 -0.47 -14.47
C ASN A 7 -12.21 0.24 -15.79
N SER A 8 -11.00 0.10 -16.32
CA SER A 8 -10.58 0.69 -17.60
C SER A 8 -11.42 0.24 -18.78
N GLY A 9 -12.10 -0.90 -18.70
CA GLY A 9 -13.05 -1.40 -19.70
C GLY A 9 -14.48 -0.84 -19.57
N GLY A 10 -14.73 0.08 -18.63
CA GLY A 10 -16.03 0.69 -18.38
C GLY A 10 -17.02 -0.22 -17.64
N GLN A 11 -16.54 -1.31 -17.03
CA GLN A 11 -17.37 -2.23 -16.26
C GLN A 11 -17.38 -1.81 -14.78
N ASN A 12 -18.56 -1.83 -14.15
CA ASN A 12 -18.68 -1.66 -12.72
C ASN A 12 -18.30 -2.96 -12.01
N ILE A 13 -17.25 -2.91 -11.21
CA ILE A 13 -16.76 -4.01 -10.39
C ILE A 13 -17.11 -3.69 -8.94
N GLN A 14 -17.75 -4.62 -8.24
CA GLN A 14 -18.28 -4.40 -6.89
C GLN A 14 -18.04 -5.62 -6.01
N GLY A 15 -17.82 -5.38 -4.71
CA GLY A 15 -17.78 -6.44 -3.71
C GLY A 15 -19.16 -6.98 -3.36
N ASP A 16 -19.20 -8.22 -2.91
CA ASP A 16 -20.42 -8.92 -2.48
C ASP A 16 -20.68 -8.69 -0.99
N PHE A 17 -21.89 -8.26 -0.65
CA PHE A 17 -22.31 -8.05 0.74
C PHE A 17 -23.05 -9.29 1.27
N ASP A 18 -22.52 -9.91 2.32
CA ASP A 18 -23.11 -11.12 2.93
C ASP A 18 -24.12 -10.81 4.08
N GLY A 19 -24.42 -9.54 4.30
CA GLY A 19 -25.29 -9.06 5.39
C GLY A 19 -24.51 -8.41 6.54
N THR A 20 -23.20 -8.62 6.62
CA THR A 20 -22.30 -8.03 7.63
C THR A 20 -20.99 -7.56 7.01
N HIS A 21 -20.36 -8.40 6.19
CA HIS A 21 -19.05 -8.20 5.59
C HIS A 21 -19.14 -7.97 4.09
N CYS A 22 -18.16 -7.28 3.54
CA CYS A 22 -17.97 -7.15 2.10
C CYS A 22 -16.84 -8.10 1.65
N ARG A 23 -17.10 -8.92 0.64
CA ARG A 23 -16.14 -9.86 0.08
C ARG A 23 -15.76 -9.45 -1.33
N TYR A 24 -14.47 -9.46 -1.61
CA TYR A 24 -13.89 -9.04 -2.87
C TYR A 24 -13.09 -10.21 -3.46
N SER A 25 -13.60 -10.78 -4.55
CA SER A 25 -12.90 -11.86 -5.26
C SER A 25 -11.64 -11.36 -5.98
N PRO A 26 -10.74 -12.24 -6.45
CA PRO A 26 -9.60 -11.85 -7.27
C PRO A 26 -9.97 -11.09 -8.56
N ALA A 27 -11.22 -11.21 -9.02
CA ALA A 27 -11.73 -10.42 -10.14
C ALA A 27 -11.96 -8.94 -9.77
N PHE A 28 -12.08 -8.61 -8.48
CA PHE A 28 -12.12 -7.22 -8.03
C PHE A 28 -10.71 -6.60 -8.05
N ALA A 29 -9.73 -7.25 -7.44
CA ALA A 29 -8.33 -6.87 -7.47
C ALA A 29 -7.46 -8.08 -7.14
N ASP A 30 -6.38 -8.29 -7.87
CA ASP A 30 -5.31 -9.26 -7.59
C ASP A 30 -4.12 -8.96 -8.51
N ALA A 31 -3.08 -9.78 -8.47
CA ALA A 31 -1.97 -9.75 -9.40
C ALA A 31 -2.47 -9.77 -10.86
N GLY A 32 -2.00 -8.84 -11.68
CA GLY A 32 -2.45 -8.66 -13.07
C GLY A 32 -3.86 -8.11 -13.24
N ASN A 33 -4.52 -7.69 -12.14
CA ASN A 33 -5.84 -7.05 -12.15
C ASN A 33 -5.84 -5.84 -11.20
N ASN A 34 -5.07 -4.83 -11.59
CA ASN A 34 -4.82 -3.65 -10.78
C ASN A 34 -6.02 -2.69 -10.77
N ILE A 35 -6.19 -1.97 -9.67
CA ILE A 35 -7.12 -0.84 -9.57
C ILE A 35 -6.52 0.34 -10.34
N THR A 36 -7.10 0.67 -11.47
CA THR A 36 -6.60 1.73 -12.37
C THR A 36 -7.46 3.00 -12.36
N THR A 37 -8.50 3.02 -11.54
CA THR A 37 -9.37 4.18 -11.30
C THR A 37 -9.52 4.39 -9.79
N ASP A 38 -10.00 5.54 -9.38
CA ASP A 38 -10.20 5.85 -7.96
C ASP A 38 -11.13 4.85 -7.30
N LEU A 39 -10.77 4.42 -6.08
CA LEU A 39 -11.52 3.49 -5.27
C LEU A 39 -11.73 4.05 -3.86
N THR A 40 -12.96 3.99 -3.38
CA THR A 40 -13.29 4.31 -1.99
C THR A 40 -13.77 3.05 -1.26
N ILE A 41 -13.12 2.73 -0.15
CA ILE A 41 -13.54 1.68 0.79
C ILE A 41 -14.32 2.36 1.93
N PRO A 42 -15.65 2.19 2.00
CA PRO A 42 -16.45 2.81 3.05
C PRO A 42 -16.26 2.11 4.40
N SER A 43 -16.60 2.77 5.48
CA SER A 43 -16.77 2.08 6.76
C SER A 43 -18.04 1.23 6.73
N LEU A 44 -18.02 0.10 7.44
CA LEU A 44 -19.17 -0.79 7.58
C LEU A 44 -19.73 -0.72 9.00
N GLU A 45 -21.05 -0.79 9.11
CA GLU A 45 -21.72 -0.86 10.41
C GLU A 45 -21.54 -2.22 11.09
N ASN A 46 -21.81 -2.27 12.38
CA ASN A 46 -21.84 -3.50 13.19
C ASN A 46 -20.57 -4.35 13.15
N GLY A 47 -19.41 -3.71 13.04
CA GLY A 47 -18.12 -4.41 12.97
C GLY A 47 -17.91 -5.15 11.65
N GLY A 48 -18.54 -4.73 10.59
CA GLY A 48 -18.34 -5.28 9.25
C GLY A 48 -16.88 -5.13 8.78
N VAL A 49 -16.42 -6.10 8.01
CA VAL A 49 -15.03 -6.20 7.52
C VAL A 49 -15.02 -6.31 6.01
N HIS A 50 -14.08 -5.64 5.37
CA HIS A 50 -13.78 -5.79 3.94
C HIS A 50 -12.78 -6.94 3.77
N VAL A 51 -13.24 -8.07 3.24
CA VAL A 51 -12.42 -9.28 3.03
C VAL A 51 -11.97 -9.33 1.57
N PHE A 52 -10.66 -9.21 1.33
CA PHE A 52 -10.06 -9.31 0.01
C PHE A 52 -9.45 -10.69 -0.20
N GLU A 53 -9.97 -11.47 -1.15
CA GLU A 53 -9.42 -12.78 -1.54
C GLU A 53 -8.21 -12.67 -2.46
N GLY A 54 -8.01 -11.51 -3.11
CA GLY A 54 -6.85 -11.14 -3.89
C GLY A 54 -6.01 -10.05 -3.21
N SER A 55 -4.82 -9.80 -3.74
CA SER A 55 -4.00 -8.66 -3.34
C SER A 55 -4.59 -7.37 -3.90
N LEU A 56 -4.40 -6.26 -3.18
CA LEU A 56 -4.89 -4.95 -3.60
C LEU A 56 -3.75 -4.14 -4.21
N PHE A 57 -3.66 -4.18 -5.54
CA PHE A 57 -2.73 -3.36 -6.32
C PHE A 57 -3.42 -2.08 -6.77
N VAL A 58 -2.90 -0.93 -6.35
CA VAL A 58 -3.43 0.40 -6.71
C VAL A 58 -2.46 1.06 -7.70
N GLY A 59 -2.93 1.28 -8.92
CA GLY A 59 -2.14 1.73 -10.06
C GLY A 59 -1.36 0.61 -10.74
N GLU A 60 -0.89 0.90 -11.94
CA GLU A 60 -0.03 -0.01 -12.71
C GLU A 60 1.42 0.11 -12.27
N ALA A 61 2.17 -0.98 -12.34
CA ALA A 61 3.61 -0.97 -12.18
C ALA A 61 4.28 -0.50 -13.48
N HIS A 62 5.22 0.44 -13.37
CA HIS A 62 5.99 0.95 -14.51
C HIS A 62 7.48 0.73 -14.25
N ALA A 63 8.09 -0.14 -15.05
CA ALA A 63 9.47 -0.59 -14.86
C ALA A 63 10.53 0.39 -15.39
N ASN A 64 10.12 1.37 -16.20
CA ASN A 64 11.03 2.31 -16.83
C ASN A 64 10.35 3.67 -17.13
N ASN A 65 11.15 4.67 -17.44
CA ASN A 65 10.68 6.02 -17.70
C ASN A 65 9.79 6.11 -18.94
N ALA A 66 9.99 5.24 -19.94
CA ALA A 66 9.15 5.25 -21.14
C ALA A 66 7.72 4.79 -20.83
N GLU A 67 7.54 3.80 -19.97
CA GLU A 67 6.23 3.35 -19.48
C GLU A 67 5.55 4.43 -18.63
N LEU A 68 6.27 5.05 -17.70
CA LEU A 68 5.78 6.18 -16.90
C LEU A 68 5.30 7.32 -17.79
N ALA A 69 6.10 7.73 -18.78
CA ALA A 69 5.75 8.79 -19.70
C ALA A 69 4.54 8.45 -20.58
N ALA A 70 4.46 7.20 -21.05
CA ALA A 70 3.32 6.73 -21.84
C ALA A 70 2.02 6.71 -21.02
N ALA A 71 2.10 6.44 -19.73
CA ALA A 71 0.98 6.47 -18.80
C ALA A 71 0.66 7.90 -18.29
N GLY A 72 1.54 8.87 -18.49
CA GLY A 72 1.40 10.24 -17.96
C GLY A 72 1.66 10.32 -16.46
N ILE A 73 2.43 9.38 -15.90
CA ILE A 73 2.75 9.29 -14.47
C ILE A 73 4.12 9.95 -14.22
N ILE A 74 4.14 11.07 -13.49
CA ILE A 74 5.36 11.82 -13.15
C ILE A 74 5.48 12.14 -11.65
N GLU A 75 4.33 12.13 -10.93
CA GLU A 75 4.28 12.39 -9.50
C GLU A 75 3.07 11.69 -8.85
N GLY A 76 3.02 11.70 -7.53
CA GLY A 76 1.89 11.17 -6.78
C GLY A 76 0.60 11.95 -7.05
N GLY A 77 -0.46 11.24 -7.39
CA GLY A 77 -1.76 11.78 -7.78
C GLY A 77 -2.04 11.73 -9.28
N ASP A 78 -1.05 11.40 -10.11
CA ASP A 78 -1.26 11.14 -11.54
C ASP A 78 -1.95 9.78 -11.78
N GLY A 79 -1.73 8.83 -10.90
CA GLY A 79 -2.41 7.53 -10.88
C GLY A 79 -3.68 7.53 -10.03
N PRO A 80 -4.33 6.36 -9.88
CA PRO A 80 -5.54 6.23 -9.09
C PRO A 80 -5.30 6.48 -7.59
N THR A 81 -6.36 6.89 -6.92
CA THR A 81 -6.39 7.12 -5.48
C THR A 81 -7.22 6.05 -4.78
N LEU A 82 -6.63 5.41 -3.77
CA LEU A 82 -7.35 4.59 -2.80
C LEU A 82 -7.72 5.43 -1.58
N THR A 83 -9.01 5.63 -1.36
CA THR A 83 -9.54 6.29 -0.17
C THR A 83 -10.16 5.27 0.77
N ILE A 84 -9.83 5.32 2.06
CA ILE A 84 -10.39 4.43 3.08
C ILE A 84 -11.02 5.28 4.17
N GLU A 85 -12.29 5.06 4.43
CA GLU A 85 -13.03 5.81 5.43
C GLU A 85 -12.66 5.41 6.86
N ALA A 86 -12.76 6.37 7.78
CA ALA A 86 -12.48 6.15 9.20
C ALA A 86 -13.32 5.01 9.78
N GLY A 87 -12.67 4.10 10.51
CA GLY A 87 -13.30 2.94 11.13
C GLY A 87 -13.39 1.71 10.22
N ALA A 88 -12.96 1.79 8.96
CA ALA A 88 -12.93 0.63 8.07
C ALA A 88 -11.90 -0.40 8.54
N THR A 89 -12.25 -1.68 8.45
CA THR A 89 -11.34 -2.81 8.66
C THR A 89 -11.21 -3.60 7.36
N LEU A 90 -9.97 -3.78 6.91
CA LEU A 90 -9.61 -4.54 5.73
C LEU A 90 -8.85 -5.80 6.17
N ALA A 91 -9.21 -6.95 5.62
CA ALA A 91 -8.62 -8.22 6.01
C ALA A 91 -8.35 -9.15 4.82
N TRP A 92 -7.26 -9.93 4.94
CA TRP A 92 -6.81 -10.91 3.95
C TRP A 92 -6.75 -12.30 4.56
N PRO A 93 -6.99 -13.38 3.77
CA PRO A 93 -7.09 -14.73 4.29
C PRO A 93 -5.73 -15.40 4.57
N ASP A 94 -4.66 -14.96 3.89
CA ASP A 94 -3.35 -15.60 3.99
C ASP A 94 -2.20 -14.66 3.62
N ASN A 95 -0.98 -15.10 3.88
CA ASN A 95 0.25 -14.32 3.70
C ASN A 95 0.75 -14.18 2.24
N THR A 96 0.02 -14.73 1.28
CA THR A 96 0.29 -14.49 -0.15
C THR A 96 -0.42 -13.24 -0.68
N LYS A 97 -1.22 -12.58 0.17
CA LYS A 97 -2.01 -11.40 -0.18
C LYS A 97 -1.51 -10.16 0.54
N PHE A 98 -1.41 -9.06 -0.19
CA PHE A 98 -0.84 -7.80 0.30
C PHE A 98 -1.46 -6.58 -0.38
N VAL A 99 -1.07 -5.40 0.06
CA VAL A 99 -1.45 -4.11 -0.53
C VAL A 99 -0.22 -3.49 -1.17
N ILE A 100 -0.31 -3.10 -2.44
CA ILE A 100 0.72 -2.31 -3.12
C ILE A 100 0.10 -1.02 -3.65
N ILE A 101 0.66 0.12 -3.23
CA ILE A 101 0.40 1.43 -3.83
C ILE A 101 1.54 1.72 -4.79
N ASN A 102 1.29 1.57 -6.07
CA ASN A 102 2.28 1.78 -7.11
C ASN A 102 2.65 3.26 -7.24
N ARG A 103 3.87 3.52 -7.70
CA ARG A 103 4.41 4.87 -7.90
C ARG A 103 3.48 5.71 -8.79
N GLY A 104 3.16 6.93 -8.32
CA GLY A 104 2.18 7.81 -8.95
C GLY A 104 0.76 7.69 -8.41
N SER A 105 0.42 6.54 -7.80
CA SER A 105 -0.85 6.35 -7.10
C SER A 105 -0.77 6.85 -5.66
N GLN A 106 -1.92 7.04 -5.02
CA GLN A 106 -1.99 7.53 -3.65
C GLN A 106 -2.91 6.67 -2.78
N ILE A 107 -2.62 6.61 -1.48
CA ILE A 107 -3.52 6.07 -0.46
C ILE A 107 -3.89 7.17 0.54
N PHE A 108 -5.19 7.37 0.75
CA PHE A 108 -5.72 8.21 1.83
C PHE A 108 -6.49 7.33 2.80
N ALA A 109 -5.80 6.85 3.82
CA ALA A 109 -6.38 6.14 4.96
C ALA A 109 -6.37 7.07 6.16
N VAL A 110 -7.45 7.83 6.34
CA VAL A 110 -7.56 8.87 7.36
C VAL A 110 -8.61 8.47 8.39
N GLY A 111 -8.16 7.77 9.42
CA GLY A 111 -8.97 7.42 10.58
C GLY A 111 -9.03 8.54 11.62
N THR A 112 -9.59 8.23 12.77
CA THR A 112 -9.60 9.07 13.97
C THR A 112 -9.22 8.23 15.18
N ALA A 113 -8.93 8.88 16.32
CA ALA A 113 -8.62 8.16 17.55
C ALA A 113 -9.73 7.20 18.00
N ASP A 114 -10.99 7.58 17.76
CA ASP A 114 -12.16 6.75 18.11
C ASP A 114 -12.55 5.76 17.00
N ASN A 115 -12.14 6.01 15.77
CA ASN A 115 -12.44 5.19 14.60
C ASN A 115 -11.16 4.99 13.74
N PRO A 116 -10.16 4.24 14.24
CA PRO A 116 -8.96 3.94 13.48
C PRO A 116 -9.29 3.04 12.28
N ILE A 117 -8.44 3.09 11.26
CA ILE A 117 -8.49 2.16 10.13
C ILE A 117 -7.59 0.98 10.44
N THR A 118 -8.07 -0.24 10.24
CA THR A 118 -7.32 -1.45 10.55
C THR A 118 -7.06 -2.31 9.31
N PHE A 119 -5.80 -2.66 9.10
CA PHE A 119 -5.35 -3.66 8.12
C PHE A 119 -4.89 -4.91 8.88
N THR A 120 -5.50 -6.05 8.61
CA THR A 120 -5.24 -7.27 9.37
C THR A 120 -5.55 -8.54 8.55
N ALA A 121 -5.60 -9.70 9.21
CA ALA A 121 -6.01 -10.96 8.62
C ALA A 121 -7.45 -11.33 8.98
N THR A 122 -8.08 -12.17 8.16
CA THR A 122 -9.42 -12.73 8.46
C THR A 122 -9.45 -13.52 9.76
N LYS A 123 -8.36 -14.21 10.09
CA LYS A 123 -8.19 -14.93 11.37
C LYS A 123 -8.35 -14.01 12.58
N ASP A 124 -7.90 -12.76 12.48
CA ASP A 124 -8.06 -11.75 13.52
C ASP A 124 -9.45 -11.11 13.47
N ALA A 125 -9.82 -10.50 12.34
CA ALA A 125 -11.01 -9.65 12.25
C ALA A 125 -12.34 -10.41 12.16
N ILE A 126 -12.34 -11.63 11.62
CA ILE A 126 -13.54 -12.44 11.42
C ILE A 126 -13.62 -13.57 12.43
N GLU A 127 -12.55 -14.36 12.59
CA GLU A 127 -12.54 -15.53 13.44
C GLU A 127 -12.26 -15.18 14.91
N GLY A 128 -11.59 -14.06 15.18
CA GLY A 128 -11.18 -13.65 16.52
C GLY A 128 -10.23 -14.64 17.19
N SER A 129 -9.47 -15.40 16.39
CA SER A 129 -8.62 -16.49 16.85
C SER A 129 -7.12 -16.22 16.69
N ALA A 130 -6.73 -15.06 16.19
CA ALA A 130 -5.33 -14.68 16.07
C ALA A 130 -4.71 -14.43 17.45
N GLY A 131 -3.55 -15.08 17.70
CA GLY A 131 -2.75 -14.82 18.90
C GLY A 131 -2.10 -13.45 18.88
N LEU A 132 -1.81 -12.88 20.06
CA LEU A 132 -1.23 -11.54 20.18
C LEU A 132 0.12 -11.41 19.47
N GLU A 133 0.92 -12.46 19.44
CA GLU A 133 2.26 -12.48 18.82
C GLU A 133 2.24 -13.22 17.46
N GLU A 134 1.06 -13.51 16.93
CA GLU A 134 0.97 -14.25 15.68
C GLU A 134 1.27 -13.34 14.49
N VAL A 135 2.17 -13.80 13.63
CA VAL A 135 2.67 -13.10 12.44
C VAL A 135 2.38 -13.91 11.18
N GLN A 136 2.68 -13.39 10.01
CA GLN A 136 2.51 -14.08 8.72
C GLN A 136 1.06 -14.50 8.41
N LEU A 137 0.07 -13.78 8.92
CA LEU A 137 -1.32 -14.05 8.63
C LEU A 137 -1.78 -13.37 7.33
N TRP A 138 -1.10 -12.31 6.91
CA TRP A 138 -1.20 -11.68 5.59
C TRP A 138 0.12 -10.98 5.23
N GLY A 139 0.27 -10.53 3.97
CA GLY A 139 1.57 -10.10 3.47
C GLY A 139 2.08 -8.81 4.09
N GLY A 140 1.26 -7.78 4.12
CA GLY A 140 1.66 -6.43 4.52
C GLY A 140 1.41 -5.39 3.43
N MET A 141 1.99 -4.21 3.58
CA MET A 141 1.79 -3.08 2.67
C MET A 141 3.11 -2.59 2.07
N VAL A 142 3.07 -2.24 0.79
CA VAL A 142 4.16 -1.55 0.08
C VAL A 142 3.62 -0.24 -0.49
N VAL A 143 4.31 0.86 -0.21
CA VAL A 143 3.98 2.19 -0.74
C VAL A 143 5.18 2.71 -1.50
N ASN A 144 5.00 3.03 -2.78
CA ASN A 144 6.06 3.48 -3.68
C ASN A 144 5.88 4.93 -4.10
N GLY A 145 6.98 5.67 -4.18
CA GLY A 145 7.03 7.07 -4.58
C GLY A 145 8.24 7.38 -5.45
N PHE A 146 8.36 8.66 -5.82
CA PHE A 146 9.40 9.20 -6.71
C PHE A 146 10.60 9.81 -5.97
N GLY A 147 10.75 9.54 -4.68
CA GLY A 147 11.85 10.06 -3.88
C GLY A 147 13.22 9.47 -4.23
N VAL A 148 14.25 10.15 -3.79
CA VAL A 148 15.66 9.81 -4.01
C VAL A 148 16.03 8.50 -3.32
N SER A 149 16.78 7.63 -4.00
CA SER A 149 17.31 6.39 -3.44
C SER A 149 18.81 6.28 -3.69
N ASN A 150 19.54 5.75 -2.70
CA ASN A 150 20.98 5.46 -2.83
C ASN A 150 21.31 4.33 -3.82
N LYS A 151 20.30 3.64 -4.35
CA LYS A 151 20.44 2.64 -5.41
C LYS A 151 20.51 3.25 -6.82
N CYS A 152 20.30 4.57 -6.96
CA CYS A 152 20.36 5.29 -8.22
C CYS A 152 21.53 6.28 -8.23
N GLU A 153 21.94 6.72 -9.41
CA GLU A 153 23.03 7.67 -9.59
C GLU A 153 22.52 9.08 -9.81
N TYR A 154 23.14 10.03 -9.12
CA TYR A 154 22.77 11.45 -9.18
C TYR A 154 23.97 12.35 -9.40
N THR A 155 23.73 13.50 -10.01
CA THR A 155 24.63 14.68 -9.99
C THR A 155 24.02 15.77 -9.10
N GLY A 156 24.84 16.75 -8.71
CA GLY A 156 24.39 17.84 -7.85
C GLY A 156 24.26 17.43 -6.38
N THR A 157 23.46 18.17 -5.65
CA THR A 157 23.29 18.05 -4.19
C THR A 157 21.82 17.95 -3.82
N ARG A 158 21.47 16.96 -3.01
CA ARG A 158 20.10 16.74 -2.50
C ARG A 158 19.59 18.00 -1.79
N GLY A 159 18.39 18.44 -2.17
CA GLY A 159 17.76 19.67 -1.65
C GLY A 159 18.20 20.96 -2.35
N ASN A 160 19.02 20.88 -3.41
CA ASN A 160 19.45 22.04 -4.19
C ASN A 160 19.32 21.78 -5.70
N ASP A 161 20.29 21.11 -6.30
CA ASP A 161 20.42 20.92 -7.75
C ASP A 161 20.56 19.44 -8.14
N LEU A 162 20.00 18.55 -7.33
CA LEU A 162 20.02 17.11 -7.58
C LEU A 162 19.32 16.78 -8.90
N ALA A 163 19.98 15.96 -9.70
CA ALA A 163 19.40 15.44 -10.93
C ALA A 163 19.84 13.98 -11.15
N LEU A 164 18.96 13.17 -11.68
CA LEU A 164 19.30 11.80 -12.09
C LEU A 164 20.34 11.81 -13.22
N VAL A 165 21.32 10.92 -13.14
CA VAL A 165 22.26 10.64 -14.24
C VAL A 165 21.56 9.79 -15.31
N ASP A 166 20.73 8.85 -14.87
CA ASP A 166 19.98 7.93 -15.70
C ASP A 166 18.62 7.66 -15.04
N GLU A 167 17.91 6.61 -15.44
CA GLU A 167 16.64 6.21 -14.85
C GLU A 167 16.81 5.69 -13.41
N CYS A 168 15.79 5.92 -12.58
CA CYS A 168 15.72 5.38 -11.23
C CYS A 168 14.44 4.56 -11.06
N ASN A 169 14.50 3.29 -11.42
CA ASN A 169 13.37 2.35 -11.36
C ASN A 169 13.82 1.10 -10.60
N ILE A 170 13.65 1.11 -9.29
CA ILE A 170 14.13 0.06 -8.39
C ILE A 170 12.95 -0.86 -8.08
N ALA A 171 13.12 -2.18 -8.30
CA ALA A 171 12.13 -3.16 -7.89
C ALA A 171 11.94 -3.11 -6.36
N ALA A 172 10.70 -3.03 -5.92
CA ALA A 172 10.37 -3.05 -4.51
C ALA A 172 10.61 -4.45 -3.93
N GLU A 173 11.15 -4.51 -2.71
CA GLU A 173 11.39 -5.75 -1.99
C GLU A 173 10.07 -6.48 -1.73
N GLY A 174 10.09 -7.81 -1.77
CA GLY A 174 8.91 -8.64 -1.55
C GLY A 174 7.91 -8.69 -2.71
N ALA A 175 8.15 -7.90 -3.77
CA ALA A 175 7.29 -7.91 -4.96
C ALA A 175 7.84 -8.77 -6.10
N GLU A 176 9.02 -9.34 -5.98
CA GLU A 176 9.64 -10.19 -7.01
C GLU A 176 8.79 -11.44 -7.30
N GLY A 177 8.34 -11.56 -8.53
CA GLY A 177 7.53 -12.69 -9.03
C GLY A 177 6.03 -12.57 -8.80
N LEU A 178 5.56 -11.45 -8.21
CA LEU A 178 4.16 -11.14 -8.00
C LEU A 178 3.90 -9.72 -8.52
N ASP A 179 3.70 -9.53 -9.81
CA ASP A 179 3.59 -8.22 -10.47
C ASP A 179 4.58 -7.22 -9.89
N GLU A 180 5.74 -7.14 -10.49
CA GLU A 180 6.84 -6.27 -10.07
C GLU A 180 6.32 -4.85 -9.81
N SER A 181 6.74 -4.27 -8.71
CA SER A 181 6.43 -2.90 -8.32
C SER A 181 7.74 -2.11 -8.23
N TYR A 182 7.73 -0.83 -8.60
CA TYR A 182 8.95 -0.03 -8.72
C TYR A 182 8.82 1.29 -7.96
N TYR A 183 9.95 1.75 -7.43
CA TYR A 183 10.07 3.04 -6.76
C TYR A 183 11.33 3.80 -7.18
N GLY A 184 11.42 5.04 -6.76
CA GLY A 184 12.59 5.89 -6.95
C GLY A 184 12.39 6.94 -8.03
N GLY A 185 13.22 7.94 -7.98
CA GLY A 185 13.18 9.13 -8.79
C GLY A 185 14.12 10.19 -8.21
N ASP A 186 13.81 11.47 -8.43
CA ASP A 186 14.51 12.62 -7.88
C ASP A 186 13.59 13.61 -7.15
N ASN A 187 12.34 13.24 -6.93
CA ASN A 187 11.33 14.10 -6.30
C ASN A 187 11.10 13.71 -4.83
N ASP A 188 11.92 14.27 -3.92
CA ASP A 188 11.70 14.12 -2.48
C ASP A 188 10.46 14.85 -1.95
N ASP A 189 9.85 15.74 -2.73
CA ASP A 189 8.61 16.44 -2.39
C ASP A 189 7.36 15.69 -2.88
N ASP A 190 7.53 14.49 -3.43
CA ASP A 190 6.42 13.63 -3.86
C ASP A 190 5.46 13.29 -2.72
N SER A 191 4.22 12.91 -3.08
CA SER A 191 3.19 12.49 -2.13
C SER A 191 2.55 11.18 -2.56
N SER A 192 2.71 10.15 -1.76
CA SER A 192 1.97 8.88 -1.88
C SER A 192 0.66 8.88 -1.07
N GLY A 193 0.25 10.03 -0.53
CA GLY A 193 -1.02 10.21 0.17
C GLY A 193 -0.88 10.46 1.67
N ARG A 194 -1.76 9.81 2.46
CA ARG A 194 -1.85 10.04 3.91
C ARG A 194 -2.27 8.79 4.65
N LEU A 195 -1.56 8.46 5.71
CA LEU A 195 -1.94 7.45 6.71
C LEU A 195 -2.08 8.14 8.07
N GLU A 196 -3.29 8.14 8.63
CA GLU A 196 -3.54 8.76 9.92
C GLU A 196 -4.49 7.90 10.76
N TYR A 197 -4.13 7.62 12.01
CA TYR A 197 -4.82 6.67 12.87
C TYR A 197 -5.05 5.32 12.18
N VAL A 198 -3.96 4.73 11.69
CA VAL A 198 -3.94 3.45 11.00
C VAL A 198 -3.25 2.41 11.88
N ILE A 199 -3.84 1.23 11.93
CA ILE A 199 -3.31 0.05 12.62
C ILE A 199 -3.03 -1.02 11.55
N VAL A 200 -1.79 -1.53 11.52
CA VAL A 200 -1.36 -2.64 10.67
C VAL A 200 -0.87 -3.76 11.56
N LYS A 201 -1.40 -4.96 11.41
CA LYS A 201 -1.04 -6.05 12.32
C LYS A 201 -1.05 -7.44 11.66
N HIS A 202 -0.25 -8.35 12.23
CA HIS A 202 -0.13 -9.76 11.83
C HIS A 202 0.45 -9.98 10.44
N THR A 203 1.38 -9.13 10.02
CA THR A 203 1.97 -9.13 8.68
C THR A 203 3.18 -10.04 8.55
N GLY A 204 3.71 -10.09 7.35
CA GLY A 204 4.98 -10.69 6.98
C GLY A 204 4.80 -11.89 6.08
N ALA A 205 5.21 -11.78 4.83
CA ALA A 205 5.33 -12.91 3.92
C ALA A 205 6.80 -13.15 3.61
N GLN A 206 7.20 -14.40 3.56
CA GLN A 206 8.47 -14.75 2.95
C GLN A 206 8.21 -15.02 1.47
N VAL A 207 8.64 -14.12 0.60
CA VAL A 207 8.39 -14.19 -0.85
C VAL A 207 9.47 -14.98 -1.55
N ALA A 208 10.73 -14.84 -1.11
CA ALA A 208 11.89 -15.62 -1.56
C ALA A 208 12.91 -15.80 -0.42
N ASN A 209 13.98 -16.58 -0.63
CA ASN A 209 15.02 -16.73 0.38
C ASN A 209 15.72 -15.40 0.69
N GLY A 210 15.43 -14.84 1.88
CA GLY A 210 15.98 -13.59 2.36
C GLY A 210 15.27 -12.35 1.83
N ASP A 211 14.04 -12.50 1.41
CA ASP A 211 13.17 -11.43 0.92
C ASP A 211 11.81 -11.56 1.62
N GLU A 212 11.64 -10.82 2.69
CA GLU A 212 10.46 -10.84 3.56
C GLU A 212 9.69 -9.51 3.42
N LEU A 213 8.35 -9.60 3.54
CA LEU A 213 7.50 -8.41 3.63
C LEU A 213 7.43 -7.90 5.06
N ASN A 214 7.58 -6.61 5.20
CA ASN A 214 7.45 -5.85 6.44
C ASN A 214 5.98 -5.60 6.83
N GLY A 215 5.76 -4.89 7.93
CA GLY A 215 4.47 -4.30 8.21
C GLY A 215 4.09 -3.32 7.10
N ILE A 216 4.92 -2.31 6.90
CA ILE A 216 4.83 -1.38 5.76
C ILE A 216 6.23 -1.10 5.22
N SER A 217 6.45 -1.30 3.92
CA SER A 217 7.63 -0.87 3.18
C SER A 217 7.35 0.44 2.45
N PHE A 218 8.21 1.44 2.65
CA PHE A 218 8.13 2.74 1.99
C PHE A 218 9.28 2.90 0.99
N GLY A 219 9.02 2.64 -0.30
CA GLY A 219 10.00 2.76 -1.37
C GLY A 219 9.98 4.16 -1.99
N GLY A 220 11.03 4.96 -1.79
CA GLY A 220 11.14 6.30 -2.38
C GLY A 220 9.99 7.26 -2.02
N VAL A 221 9.38 7.10 -0.86
CA VAL A 221 8.22 7.91 -0.47
C VAL A 221 8.65 9.32 -0.07
N GLY A 222 8.03 10.33 -0.68
CA GLY A 222 8.40 11.73 -0.52
C GLY A 222 7.84 12.37 0.75
N ARG A 223 8.37 13.57 1.10
CA ARG A 223 8.06 14.28 2.35
C ARG A 223 6.65 14.86 2.43
N ASN A 224 5.97 15.00 1.31
CA ASN A 224 4.58 15.44 1.29
C ASN A 224 3.58 14.32 1.55
N THR A 225 4.06 13.08 1.73
CA THR A 225 3.28 11.99 2.29
C THR A 225 3.16 12.19 3.79
N LEU A 226 1.93 12.26 4.29
CA LEU A 226 1.66 12.50 5.70
C LEU A 226 1.40 11.19 6.42
N ILE A 227 2.24 10.84 7.40
CA ILE A 227 2.08 9.65 8.24
C ILE A 227 2.04 10.06 9.70
N LYS A 228 0.88 9.86 10.33
CA LYS A 228 0.63 10.31 11.68
C LYS A 228 -0.20 9.31 12.48
N ASN A 229 0.17 9.11 13.75
CA ASN A 229 -0.53 8.17 14.63
C ASN A 229 -0.66 6.77 14.01
N LEU A 230 0.46 6.22 13.53
CA LEU A 230 0.56 4.90 12.93
C LEU A 230 0.96 3.88 13.99
N GLN A 231 0.24 2.77 14.07
CA GLN A 231 0.61 1.62 14.87
C GLN A 231 0.87 0.42 13.95
N VAL A 232 2.02 -0.24 14.15
CA VAL A 232 2.34 -1.52 13.52
C VAL A 232 2.60 -2.55 14.62
N TYR A 233 1.97 -3.71 14.53
CA TYR A 233 1.90 -4.66 15.60
C TYR A 233 1.98 -6.09 15.08
N SER A 234 2.86 -6.90 15.68
CA SER A 234 3.09 -8.31 15.31
C SER A 234 3.39 -8.50 13.83
N THR A 235 4.58 -8.11 13.43
CA THR A 235 5.11 -8.36 12.08
C THR A 235 6.18 -9.44 12.13
N TYR A 236 6.36 -10.19 11.03
CA TYR A 236 7.39 -11.22 10.96
C TYR A 236 8.79 -10.64 10.81
N ASP A 237 8.92 -9.58 10.03
CA ASP A 237 10.13 -8.80 9.86
C ASP A 237 9.92 -7.39 10.43
N ASP A 238 10.45 -6.33 9.83
CA ASP A 238 10.38 -4.98 10.35
C ASP A 238 8.95 -4.42 10.40
N GLY A 239 8.66 -3.61 11.41
CA GLY A 239 7.37 -2.91 11.52
C GLY A 239 7.18 -1.94 10.35
N ILE A 240 8.20 -1.14 10.10
CA ILE A 240 8.31 -0.24 8.94
C ILE A 240 9.74 -0.25 8.42
N GLU A 241 9.89 -0.21 7.10
CA GLU A 241 11.19 -0.07 6.45
C GLU A 241 11.13 1.02 5.36
N MET A 242 12.18 1.85 5.29
CA MET A 242 12.31 2.94 4.33
C MET A 242 13.43 2.68 3.35
N PHE A 243 13.10 2.54 2.08
CA PHE A 243 14.05 2.39 0.97
C PHE A 243 14.24 3.73 0.26
N GLY A 244 15.06 4.60 0.84
CA GLY A 244 15.23 5.97 0.34
C GLY A 244 14.04 6.89 0.63
N GLY A 245 13.86 7.92 -0.20
CA GLY A 245 12.81 8.93 -0.01
C GLY A 245 13.09 9.93 1.11
N ALA A 246 12.05 10.63 1.53
CA ALA A 246 12.11 11.68 2.55
C ALA A 246 10.87 11.69 3.45
N VAL A 247 10.17 10.56 3.55
CA VAL A 247 8.94 10.42 4.35
C VAL A 247 9.20 10.72 5.83
N ASN A 248 8.23 11.36 6.48
CA ASN A 248 8.28 11.69 7.90
C ASN A 248 7.13 11.01 8.64
N PHE A 249 7.42 10.62 9.89
CA PHE A 249 6.46 9.99 10.79
C PHE A 249 6.23 10.87 12.01
N GLU A 250 4.98 11.03 12.38
CA GLU A 250 4.59 11.66 13.64
C GLU A 250 3.78 10.67 14.48
N ASN A 251 4.25 10.35 15.70
CA ASN A 251 3.63 9.38 16.59
C ASN A 251 3.52 7.96 15.98
N PHE A 252 4.64 7.31 15.80
CA PHE A 252 4.73 5.90 15.43
C PHE A 252 4.83 5.00 16.68
N VAL A 253 4.07 3.89 16.67
CA VAL A 253 4.14 2.84 17.70
C VAL A 253 4.36 1.50 17.02
N GLY A 254 5.50 0.87 17.28
CA GLY A 254 5.81 -0.51 16.90
C GLY A 254 5.72 -1.44 18.13
N ILE A 255 5.04 -2.57 18.00
CA ILE A 255 4.86 -3.56 19.09
C ILE A 255 5.15 -4.95 18.55
#